data_e3adc09071c5566896d55d1cd49a181e
#
_entry.id   e3adc09071c5566896d55d1cd49a181e
#
_cell.length_a   1.000
_cell.length_b   1.000
_cell.length_c   1.000
_cell.angle_alpha   90.00
_cell.angle_beta   90.00
_cell.angle_gamma   90.00
#
_symmetry.space_group_name_H-M   'P 1'
#
loop_
_entity.id
_entity.type
_entity.pdbx_description
1 polymer ?
#
loop_
_entity_poly.entity_id
_entity_poly.type
_entity_poly.pdbx_seq_one_letter_code
_entity_poly.pdbx_strand_id
1 'polypeptide(L)'
;MADTKLGLILLSGGMDSTTAAAWALDCGMTVSAISFDYGQAHQQELKSATEVARRLGLKHNIVDVSFYRELAAYSSLTSPEAMALPTRRNTADMSKEIPSTYVPMRNTFFMTMASAWLESEALSTIENDNVLPDELSATLVIAANAIDYSGYPDCRPEFYNAIAKSLRLGSKLGTQYGVAFSIATPLLELTKAEIVKITTNNFNNLFFN
;
A
#
# COMPACT_ATOMS: atom_id res chain seq x y z
N MET A 1 25.58 6.56 -13.47
CA MET A 1 25.13 5.16 -13.23
C MET A 1 23.61 5.22 -13.16
N ALA A 2 22.87 4.13 -13.42
CA ALA A 2 21.42 4.19 -13.33
C ALA A 2 21.02 4.19 -11.85
N ASP A 3 20.13 5.11 -11.45
CA ASP A 3 19.61 5.19 -10.09
C ASP A 3 18.87 3.91 -9.71
N THR A 4 19.22 3.32 -8.58
CA THR A 4 18.53 2.16 -8.03
C THR A 4 17.23 2.60 -7.36
N LYS A 5 16.09 2.20 -7.92
CA LYS A 5 14.77 2.58 -7.41
C LYS A 5 14.10 1.35 -6.79
N LEU A 6 14.02 1.29 -5.47
CA LEU A 6 13.28 0.24 -4.76
C LEU A 6 11.83 0.68 -4.54
N GLY A 7 10.90 -0.19 -4.90
CA GLY A 7 9.47 0.00 -4.68
C GLY A 7 8.88 -1.13 -3.83
N LEU A 8 8.05 -0.82 -2.85
CA LEU A 8 7.28 -1.82 -2.12
C LEU A 8 5.79 -1.46 -2.20
N ILE A 9 4.98 -2.36 -2.77
CA ILE A 9 3.53 -2.19 -2.91
C ILE A 9 2.77 -2.95 -1.82
N LEU A 10 1.78 -2.30 -1.19
CA LEU A 10 0.76 -2.99 -0.41
C LEU A 10 -0.24 -3.63 -1.39
N LEU A 11 -0.15 -4.96 -1.58
CA LEU A 11 -0.89 -5.67 -2.60
C LEU A 11 -2.09 -6.41 -2.01
N SER A 12 -3.30 -6.00 -2.36
CA SER A 12 -4.55 -6.67 -1.95
C SER A 12 -5.07 -7.66 -3.00
N GLY A 13 -4.51 -7.66 -4.20
CA GLY A 13 -5.01 -8.45 -5.34
C GLY A 13 -6.24 -7.84 -6.03
N GLY A 14 -6.72 -6.69 -5.56
CA GLY A 14 -7.74 -5.90 -6.24
C GLY A 14 -7.16 -5.08 -7.40
N MET A 15 -8.04 -4.56 -8.25
CA MET A 15 -7.68 -3.78 -9.44
C MET A 15 -6.76 -2.60 -9.12
N ASP A 16 -7.07 -1.82 -8.09
CA ASP A 16 -6.31 -0.62 -7.74
C ASP A 16 -4.86 -0.97 -7.36
N SER A 17 -4.67 -1.93 -6.46
CA SER A 17 -3.32 -2.34 -6.04
C SER A 17 -2.53 -2.98 -7.18
N THR A 18 -3.19 -3.69 -8.08
CA THR A 18 -2.57 -4.24 -9.28
C THR A 18 -2.14 -3.13 -10.25
N THR A 19 -3.00 -2.13 -10.45
CA THR A 19 -2.68 -0.97 -11.31
C THR A 19 -1.52 -0.15 -10.73
N ALA A 20 -1.50 0.07 -9.43
CA ALA A 20 -0.41 0.79 -8.75
C ALA A 20 0.92 0.00 -8.82
N ALA A 21 0.89 -1.34 -8.72
CA ALA A 21 2.06 -2.18 -8.89
C ALA A 21 2.63 -2.10 -10.32
N ALA A 22 1.77 -2.17 -11.32
CA ALA A 22 2.15 -2.03 -12.72
C ALA A 22 2.72 -0.64 -13.02
N TRP A 23 2.11 0.42 -12.45
CA TRP A 23 2.63 1.78 -12.54
C TRP A 23 4.06 1.89 -11.95
N ALA A 24 4.33 1.26 -10.80
CA ALA A 24 5.65 1.30 -10.17
C ALA A 24 6.71 0.61 -11.06
N LEU A 25 6.37 -0.51 -11.69
CA LEU A 25 7.24 -1.17 -12.67
C LEU A 25 7.52 -0.28 -13.89
N ASP A 26 6.49 0.40 -14.43
CA ASP A 26 6.63 1.35 -15.55
C ASP A 26 7.53 2.55 -15.19
N CYS A 27 7.56 2.95 -13.91
CA CYS A 27 8.49 3.97 -13.41
C CYS A 27 9.93 3.46 -13.27
N GLY A 28 10.21 2.22 -13.65
CA GLY A 28 11.52 1.60 -13.59
C GLY A 28 11.96 1.22 -12.17
N MET A 29 11.02 0.97 -11.26
CA MET A 29 11.34 0.49 -9.92
C MET A 29 11.55 -1.02 -9.91
N THR A 30 12.48 -1.49 -9.07
CA THR A 30 12.51 -2.90 -8.64
C THR A 30 11.45 -3.06 -7.56
N VAL A 31 10.35 -3.74 -7.89
CA VAL A 31 9.14 -3.79 -7.05
C VAL A 31 9.06 -5.10 -6.29
N SER A 32 8.92 -5.00 -4.96
CA SER A 32 8.50 -6.07 -4.06
C SER A 32 7.04 -5.82 -3.63
N ALA A 33 6.32 -6.87 -3.25
CA ALA A 33 4.92 -6.81 -2.83
C ALA A 33 4.71 -7.42 -1.45
N ILE A 34 3.91 -6.76 -0.61
CA ILE A 34 3.49 -7.27 0.70
C ILE A 34 1.98 -7.33 0.78
N SER A 35 1.46 -8.44 1.30
CA SER A 35 0.04 -8.60 1.66
C SER A 35 -0.08 -8.93 3.12
N PHE A 36 -1.16 -8.47 3.77
CA PHE A 36 -1.41 -8.72 5.17
C PHE A 36 -2.62 -9.63 5.34
N ASP A 37 -2.42 -10.75 6.05
CA ASP A 37 -3.50 -11.60 6.53
C ASP A 37 -3.86 -11.15 7.96
N TYR A 38 -4.97 -10.40 8.08
CA TYR A 38 -5.50 -9.97 9.37
C TYR A 38 -6.79 -10.73 9.74
N GLY A 39 -7.00 -11.92 9.16
CA GLY A 39 -8.18 -12.75 9.39
C GLY A 39 -9.45 -12.19 8.73
N GLN A 40 -9.30 -11.45 7.62
CA GLN A 40 -10.44 -11.04 6.80
C GLN A 40 -11.19 -12.24 6.25
N ALA A 41 -12.51 -12.10 6.06
CA ALA A 41 -13.39 -13.16 5.57
C ALA A 41 -13.03 -13.65 4.13
N HIS A 42 -12.12 -12.99 3.43
CA HIS A 42 -11.82 -13.22 2.02
C HIS A 42 -10.38 -13.73 1.82
N GLN A 43 -10.13 -15.03 2.11
CA GLN A 43 -8.92 -15.73 1.63
C GLN A 43 -8.71 -15.61 0.11
N GLN A 44 -9.78 -15.26 -0.64
CA GLN A 44 -9.72 -15.04 -2.06
C GLN A 44 -8.85 -13.83 -2.45
N GLU A 45 -8.80 -12.78 -1.61
CA GLU A 45 -7.95 -11.60 -1.86
C GLU A 45 -6.47 -11.98 -1.82
N LEU A 46 -6.04 -12.78 -0.86
CA LEU A 46 -4.65 -13.23 -0.76
C LEU A 46 -4.25 -14.14 -1.94
N LYS A 47 -5.17 -14.99 -2.42
CA LYS A 47 -4.93 -15.80 -3.62
C LYS A 47 -4.80 -14.91 -4.86
N SER A 48 -5.66 -13.90 -4.99
CA SER A 48 -5.57 -12.91 -6.08
C SER A 48 -4.28 -12.13 -6.01
N ALA A 49 -3.85 -11.67 -4.83
CA ALA A 49 -2.58 -10.97 -4.63
C ALA A 49 -1.39 -11.84 -5.05
N THR A 50 -1.39 -13.12 -4.67
CA THR A 50 -0.34 -14.07 -5.06
C THR A 50 -0.28 -14.26 -6.57
N GLU A 51 -1.43 -14.40 -7.23
CA GLU A 51 -1.47 -14.57 -8.68
C GLU A 51 -1.03 -13.29 -9.42
N VAL A 52 -1.43 -12.11 -8.94
CA VAL A 52 -0.97 -10.83 -9.46
C VAL A 52 0.55 -10.70 -9.32
N ALA A 53 1.09 -10.96 -8.14
CA ALA A 53 2.53 -10.90 -7.89
C ALA A 53 3.29 -11.85 -8.83
N ARG A 54 2.79 -13.08 -9.00
CA ARG A 54 3.38 -14.07 -9.93
C ARG A 54 3.37 -13.57 -11.38
N ARG A 55 2.26 -12.99 -11.86
CA ARG A 55 2.14 -12.46 -13.23
C ARG A 55 3.06 -11.27 -13.47
N LEU A 56 3.21 -10.42 -12.48
CA LEU A 56 4.09 -9.24 -12.54
C LEU A 56 5.57 -9.57 -12.24
N GLY A 57 5.89 -10.81 -11.86
CA GLY A 57 7.26 -11.21 -11.50
C GLY A 57 7.77 -10.56 -10.21
N LEU A 58 6.87 -10.22 -9.28
CA LEU A 58 7.23 -9.56 -8.02
C LEU A 58 7.66 -10.56 -6.95
N LYS A 59 8.66 -10.20 -6.16
CA LYS A 59 8.91 -10.84 -4.87
C LYS A 59 7.75 -10.52 -3.94
N HIS A 60 7.05 -11.54 -3.44
CA HIS A 60 5.82 -11.35 -2.67
C HIS A 60 5.89 -12.04 -1.32
N ASN A 61 5.58 -11.29 -0.25
CA ASN A 61 5.43 -11.81 1.11
C ASN A 61 4.00 -11.62 1.61
N ILE A 62 3.47 -12.66 2.25
CA ILE A 62 2.22 -12.59 3.00
C ILE A 62 2.57 -12.64 4.48
N VAL A 63 2.13 -11.64 5.23
CA VAL A 63 2.41 -11.52 6.67
C VAL A 63 1.13 -11.72 7.46
N ASP A 64 1.13 -12.71 8.35
CA ASP A 64 0.02 -12.92 9.29
C ASP A 64 0.07 -11.85 10.39
N VAL A 65 -0.98 -11.06 10.43
CA VAL A 65 -1.22 -10.01 11.44
C VAL A 65 -2.61 -10.19 12.07
N SER A 66 -3.08 -11.44 12.18
CA SER A 66 -4.42 -11.78 12.70
C SER A 66 -4.66 -11.22 14.11
N PHE A 67 -3.61 -11.11 14.92
CA PHE A 67 -3.65 -10.48 16.25
C PHE A 67 -4.14 -9.03 16.22
N TYR A 68 -4.03 -8.34 15.07
CA TYR A 68 -4.45 -6.94 14.95
C TYR A 68 -5.96 -6.75 15.17
N ARG A 69 -6.77 -7.78 14.90
CA ARG A 69 -8.21 -7.74 15.16
C ARG A 69 -8.55 -7.52 16.64
N GLU A 70 -7.75 -8.06 17.54
CA GLU A 70 -7.94 -7.89 18.99
C GLU A 70 -7.64 -6.45 19.41
N LEU A 71 -6.65 -5.82 18.79
CA LEU A 71 -6.26 -4.44 19.07
C LEU A 71 -7.22 -3.41 18.46
N ALA A 72 -7.76 -3.71 17.28
CA ALA A 72 -8.59 -2.81 16.48
C ALA A 72 -10.05 -3.27 16.44
N ALA A 73 -10.60 -3.66 17.58
CA ALA A 73 -11.95 -4.21 17.70
C ALA A 73 -13.08 -3.19 17.43
N TYR A 74 -12.79 -1.89 17.39
CA TYR A 74 -13.77 -0.82 17.14
C TYR A 74 -14.00 -0.60 15.64
N SER A 75 -14.53 -1.60 14.94
CA SER A 75 -14.89 -1.50 13.52
C SER A 75 -15.91 -2.58 13.14
N SER A 76 -16.82 -2.28 12.22
CA SER A 76 -17.74 -3.27 11.66
C SER A 76 -17.03 -4.39 10.85
N LEU A 77 -15.79 -4.17 10.44
CA LEU A 77 -14.99 -5.17 9.74
C LEU A 77 -14.25 -6.13 10.69
N THR A 78 -13.86 -5.65 11.88
CA THR A 78 -13.15 -6.47 12.87
C THR A 78 -14.08 -7.09 13.91
N SER A 79 -15.24 -6.46 14.15
CA SER A 79 -16.25 -6.91 15.13
C SER A 79 -17.66 -6.75 14.56
N PRO A 80 -18.04 -7.55 13.55
CA PRO A 80 -19.36 -7.45 12.91
C PRO A 80 -20.53 -7.73 13.87
N GLU A 81 -20.27 -8.46 14.97
CA GLU A 81 -21.27 -8.69 16.02
C GLU A 81 -21.56 -7.48 16.90
N ALA A 82 -20.59 -6.56 17.03
CA ALA A 82 -20.70 -5.34 17.83
C ALA A 82 -21.19 -4.12 17.03
N MET A 83 -20.99 -4.12 15.71
CA MET A 83 -21.38 -3.03 14.82
C MET A 83 -21.98 -3.56 13.51
N ALA A 84 -23.23 -3.16 13.22
CA ALA A 84 -23.88 -3.51 11.96
C ALA A 84 -23.17 -2.85 10.75
N LEU A 85 -23.01 -3.59 9.69
CA LEU A 85 -22.52 -3.05 8.41
C LEU A 85 -23.53 -2.03 7.87
N PRO A 86 -23.12 -0.83 7.48
CA PRO A 86 -24.03 0.18 6.94
C PRO A 86 -24.56 -0.27 5.57
N THR A 87 -25.86 -0.53 5.51
CA THR A 87 -26.59 -0.82 4.28
C THR A 87 -27.10 0.48 3.67
N ARG A 88 -26.45 1.00 2.64
CA ARG A 88 -26.79 2.21 1.86
C ARG A 88 -26.34 3.53 2.52
N ARG A 89 -25.14 4.02 2.18
CA ARG A 89 -24.77 5.43 2.37
C ARG A 89 -24.77 6.14 1.00
N ASN A 90 -25.35 7.35 0.97
CA ASN A 90 -25.20 8.27 -0.16
C ASN A 90 -23.78 8.84 -0.18
N THR A 91 -23.18 8.98 -1.35
CA THR A 91 -21.85 9.57 -1.56
C THR A 91 -21.70 10.97 -0.93
N ALA A 92 -22.80 11.75 -0.82
CA ALA A 92 -22.80 13.06 -0.19
C ALA A 92 -22.65 13.04 1.35
N ASP A 93 -22.93 11.92 2.00
CA ASP A 93 -22.78 11.77 3.46
C ASP A 93 -21.43 11.20 3.87
N MET A 94 -20.69 10.61 2.92
CA MET A 94 -19.35 10.03 3.18
C MET A 94 -18.28 11.07 3.55
N SER A 95 -18.49 12.35 3.21
CA SER A 95 -17.55 13.43 3.52
C SER A 95 -17.73 14.04 4.93
N LYS A 96 -18.78 13.65 5.65
CA LYS A 96 -19.12 14.27 6.95
C LYS A 96 -18.70 13.47 8.17
N GLU A 97 -18.63 12.14 8.06
CA GLU A 97 -18.28 11.28 9.18
C GLU A 97 -17.38 10.13 8.70
N ILE A 98 -16.42 9.74 9.56
CA ILE A 98 -15.55 8.58 9.32
C ILE A 98 -16.44 7.32 9.23
N PRO A 99 -16.31 6.49 8.17
CA PRO A 99 -17.14 5.29 7.99
C PRO A 99 -16.99 4.30 9.15
N SER A 100 -18.07 3.58 9.51
CA SER A 100 -18.02 2.50 10.53
C SER A 100 -17.13 1.31 10.10
N THR A 101 -16.76 1.24 8.82
CA THR A 101 -15.78 0.31 8.27
C THR A 101 -14.33 0.74 8.51
N TYR A 102 -14.09 1.93 9.08
CA TYR A 102 -12.77 2.35 9.47
C TYR A 102 -12.20 1.42 10.54
N VAL A 103 -11.05 0.85 10.26
CA VAL A 103 -10.29 0.05 11.23
C VAL A 103 -9.22 0.95 11.85
N PRO A 104 -9.26 1.19 13.17
CA PRO A 104 -8.36 2.13 13.82
C PRO A 104 -6.89 1.87 13.46
N MET A 105 -6.19 2.90 12.95
CA MET A 105 -4.75 2.90 12.64
C MET A 105 -4.26 1.82 11.65
N ARG A 106 -5.16 1.14 10.91
CA ARG A 106 -4.81 0.00 10.05
C ARG A 106 -3.77 0.38 9.00
N ASN A 107 -3.98 1.47 8.27
CA ASN A 107 -3.06 1.88 7.22
C ASN A 107 -1.71 2.32 7.81
N THR A 108 -1.70 3.02 8.95
CA THR A 108 -0.47 3.37 9.69
C THR A 108 0.32 2.11 10.05
N PHE A 109 -0.35 1.10 10.61
CA PHE A 109 0.27 -0.16 11.01
C PHE A 109 0.85 -0.90 9.80
N PHE A 110 0.08 -1.08 8.73
CA PHE A 110 0.54 -1.77 7.53
C PHE A 110 1.68 -1.03 6.83
N MET A 111 1.62 0.29 6.73
CA MET A 111 2.69 1.10 6.14
C MET A 111 3.97 1.02 6.97
N THR A 112 3.88 1.02 8.29
CA THR A 112 5.05 0.89 9.17
C THR A 112 5.73 -0.49 9.00
N MET A 113 4.95 -1.58 8.96
CA MET A 113 5.49 -2.92 8.71
C MET A 113 6.10 -3.07 7.31
N ALA A 114 5.43 -2.55 6.30
CA ALA A 114 5.95 -2.54 4.94
C ALA A 114 7.25 -1.74 4.84
N SER A 115 7.33 -0.61 5.54
CA SER A 115 8.54 0.22 5.58
C SER A 115 9.71 -0.48 6.24
N ALA A 116 9.49 -1.32 7.25
CA ALA A 116 10.56 -2.12 7.87
C ALA A 116 11.18 -3.11 6.87
N TRP A 117 10.36 -3.72 6.00
CA TRP A 117 10.87 -4.58 4.94
C TRP A 117 11.59 -3.77 3.86
N LEU A 118 11.00 -2.67 3.38
CA LEU A 118 11.63 -1.79 2.39
C LEU A 118 12.97 -1.25 2.90
N GLU A 119 13.05 -0.86 4.17
CA GLU A 119 14.31 -0.43 4.80
C GLU A 119 15.34 -1.56 4.80
N SER A 120 14.94 -2.79 5.13
CA SER A 120 15.84 -3.95 5.13
C SER A 120 16.41 -4.23 3.74
N GLU A 121 15.59 -4.14 2.69
CA GLU A 121 16.04 -4.28 1.31
C GLU A 121 17.01 -3.14 0.91
N ALA A 122 16.67 -1.90 1.26
CA ALA A 122 17.50 -0.74 0.97
C ALA A 122 18.88 -0.80 1.68
N LEU A 123 18.89 -1.19 2.95
CA LEU A 123 20.13 -1.37 3.71
C LEU A 123 20.99 -2.49 3.11
N SER A 124 20.38 -3.62 2.70
CA SER A 124 21.11 -4.69 2.01
C SER A 124 21.73 -4.20 0.71
N THR A 125 20.99 -3.42 -0.06
CA THR A 125 21.46 -2.84 -1.32
C THR A 125 22.67 -1.90 -1.12
N ILE A 126 22.64 -1.08 -0.05
CA ILE A 126 23.77 -0.20 0.29
C ILE A 126 24.96 -1.01 0.83
N GLU A 127 24.72 -1.88 1.83
CA GLU A 127 25.78 -2.48 2.62
C GLU A 127 26.39 -3.74 1.99
N ASN A 128 25.61 -4.49 1.18
CA ASN A 128 26.06 -5.74 0.55
C ASN A 128 26.33 -5.57 -0.95
N ASP A 129 25.51 -4.80 -1.66
CA ASP A 129 25.64 -4.62 -3.11
C ASP A 129 26.48 -3.38 -3.47
N ASN A 130 26.91 -2.60 -2.45
CA ASN A 130 27.74 -1.39 -2.57
C ASN A 130 27.12 -0.28 -3.44
N VAL A 131 25.79 -0.16 -3.45
CA VAL A 131 25.10 0.98 -4.08
C VAL A 131 25.28 2.21 -3.20
N LEU A 132 25.61 3.34 -3.81
CA LEU A 132 25.76 4.58 -3.06
C LEU A 132 24.40 5.11 -2.58
N PRO A 133 24.30 5.65 -1.34
CA PRO A 133 23.03 6.16 -0.81
C PRO A 133 22.36 7.24 -1.66
N ASP A 134 23.13 8.06 -2.36
CA ASP A 134 22.65 9.11 -3.26
C ASP A 134 22.18 8.57 -4.63
N GLU A 135 22.50 7.32 -4.94
CA GLU A 135 22.02 6.60 -6.12
C GLU A 135 20.81 5.69 -5.79
N LEU A 136 20.34 5.67 -4.54
CA LEU A 136 19.23 4.84 -4.07
C LEU A 136 17.99 5.67 -3.76
N SER A 137 16.83 5.20 -4.18
CA SER A 137 15.53 5.66 -3.69
C SER A 137 14.69 4.51 -3.16
N ALA A 138 13.93 4.75 -2.08
CA ALA A 138 13.05 3.77 -1.46
C ALA A 138 11.62 4.33 -1.40
N THR A 139 10.69 3.70 -2.12
CA THR A 139 9.32 4.18 -2.29
C THR A 139 8.29 3.14 -1.84
N LEU A 140 7.45 3.51 -0.89
CA LEU A 140 6.26 2.75 -0.54
C LEU A 140 5.11 3.18 -1.46
N VAL A 141 4.50 2.22 -2.16
CA VAL A 141 3.43 2.48 -3.13
C VAL A 141 2.08 2.10 -2.53
N ILE A 142 1.15 3.04 -2.49
CA ILE A 142 -0.18 2.89 -1.89
C ILE A 142 -1.25 3.12 -2.95
N ALA A 143 -2.20 2.19 -3.04
CA ALA A 143 -3.26 2.21 -4.05
C ALA A 143 -4.55 2.90 -3.58
N ALA A 144 -4.45 3.96 -2.75
CA ALA A 144 -5.59 4.78 -2.39
C ALA A 144 -6.10 5.56 -3.61
N ASN A 145 -7.41 5.74 -3.69
CA ASN A 145 -8.09 6.48 -4.77
C ASN A 145 -8.93 7.64 -4.22
N ALA A 146 -9.59 8.40 -5.08
CA ALA A 146 -10.36 9.59 -4.71
C ALA A 146 -11.50 9.31 -3.70
N ILE A 147 -12.08 8.10 -3.72
CA ILE A 147 -13.13 7.72 -2.75
C ILE A 147 -12.51 7.47 -1.37
N ASP A 148 -11.37 6.77 -1.32
CA ASP A 148 -10.65 6.52 -0.07
C ASP A 148 -10.18 7.83 0.56
N TYR A 149 -9.63 8.74 -0.25
CA TYR A 149 -9.20 10.08 0.17
C TYR A 149 -10.33 10.87 0.86
N SER A 150 -11.54 10.82 0.33
CA SER A 150 -12.67 11.55 0.88
C SER A 150 -13.25 10.95 2.17
N GLY A 151 -13.08 9.64 2.39
CA GLY A 151 -13.73 8.91 3.48
C GLY A 151 -12.83 8.58 4.68
N TYR A 152 -11.53 8.42 4.46
CA TYR A 152 -10.62 7.92 5.50
C TYR A 152 -9.52 8.93 5.83
N PRO A 153 -9.28 9.22 7.13
CA PRO A 153 -8.27 10.19 7.56
C PRO A 153 -6.84 9.76 7.18
N ASP A 154 -6.60 8.46 7.12
CA ASP A 154 -5.32 7.83 6.79
C ASP A 154 -5.13 7.56 5.28
N CYS A 155 -5.91 8.25 4.43
CA CYS A 155 -5.76 8.28 2.98
C CYS A 155 -5.51 9.70 2.44
N ARG A 156 -5.22 10.67 3.30
CA ARG A 156 -5.02 12.08 2.92
C ARG A 156 -3.55 12.42 2.66
N PRO A 157 -3.25 13.36 1.74
CA PRO A 157 -1.89 13.78 1.44
C PRO A 157 -1.08 14.19 2.68
N GLU A 158 -1.73 14.91 3.62
CA GLU A 158 -1.09 15.36 4.86
C GLU A 158 -0.65 14.19 5.73
N PHE A 159 -1.46 13.11 5.78
CA PHE A 159 -1.11 11.89 6.48
C PHE A 159 0.11 11.21 5.83
N TYR A 160 0.12 11.06 4.50
CA TYR A 160 1.24 10.45 3.80
C TYR A 160 2.55 11.23 3.97
N ASN A 161 2.48 12.57 3.93
CA ASN A 161 3.64 13.42 4.21
C ASN A 161 4.15 13.26 5.65
N ALA A 162 3.24 13.19 6.62
CA ALA A 162 3.59 13.04 8.03
C ALA A 162 4.24 11.68 8.32
N ILE A 163 3.67 10.59 7.79
CA ILE A 163 4.23 9.26 8.00
C ILE A 163 5.57 9.08 7.28
N ALA A 164 5.74 9.59 6.06
CA ALA A 164 7.02 9.58 5.35
C ALA A 164 8.11 10.29 6.15
N LYS A 165 7.79 11.47 6.72
CA LYS A 165 8.69 12.19 7.61
C LYS A 165 9.04 11.39 8.86
N SER A 166 8.04 10.75 9.48
CA SER A 166 8.23 9.92 10.68
C SER A 166 9.15 8.73 10.38
N LEU A 167 8.92 8.02 9.29
CA LEU A 167 9.74 6.89 8.85
C LEU A 167 11.19 7.31 8.60
N ARG A 168 11.41 8.44 7.92
CA ARG A 168 12.75 8.97 7.70
C ARG A 168 13.49 9.28 9.00
N LEU A 169 12.81 9.91 9.96
CA LEU A 169 13.41 10.28 11.25
C LEU A 169 13.66 9.09 12.17
N GLY A 170 12.85 8.02 12.04
CA GLY A 170 12.91 6.83 12.89
C GLY A 170 13.71 5.66 12.30
N SER A 171 14.31 5.81 11.11
CA SER A 171 15.01 4.73 10.41
C SER A 171 16.53 4.95 10.34
N LYS A 172 17.29 3.86 10.26
CA LYS A 172 18.72 3.89 9.95
C LYS A 172 18.96 4.42 8.54
N LEU A 173 18.11 4.01 7.59
CA LEU A 173 18.17 4.46 6.21
C LEU A 173 18.09 5.99 6.11
N GLY A 174 17.15 6.61 6.83
CA GLY A 174 16.98 8.07 6.83
C GLY A 174 18.02 8.82 7.64
N THR A 175 18.43 8.29 8.82
CA THR A 175 19.29 9.03 9.77
C THR A 175 20.79 8.81 9.52
N GLN A 176 21.20 7.63 9.12
CA GLN A 176 22.62 7.33 8.86
C GLN A 176 23.00 7.55 7.40
N TYR A 177 22.14 7.16 6.45
CA TYR A 177 22.45 7.21 5.02
C TYR A 177 21.81 8.40 4.29
N GLY A 178 20.89 9.13 4.94
CA GLY A 178 20.25 10.30 4.35
C GLY A 178 19.21 9.97 3.27
N VAL A 179 18.94 8.69 3.01
CA VAL A 179 17.94 8.25 2.03
C VAL A 179 16.53 8.51 2.58
N ALA A 180 15.70 9.21 1.83
CA ALA A 180 14.34 9.50 2.25
C ALA A 180 13.39 8.37 1.85
N PHE A 181 12.50 7.98 2.78
CA PHE A 181 11.30 7.25 2.40
C PHE A 181 10.38 8.16 1.59
N SER A 182 9.97 7.68 0.42
CA SER A 182 8.92 8.30 -0.38
C SER A 182 7.65 7.48 -0.28
N ILE A 183 6.50 8.14 -0.34
CA ILE A 183 5.20 7.48 -0.47
C ILE A 183 4.58 7.93 -1.77
N ALA A 184 4.35 6.97 -2.67
CA ALA A 184 3.67 7.22 -3.94
C ALA A 184 2.22 6.75 -3.86
N THR A 185 1.31 7.63 -4.26
CA THR A 185 -0.13 7.38 -4.31
C THR A 185 -0.66 7.65 -5.71
N PRO A 186 -0.29 6.82 -6.72
CA PRO A 186 -0.51 7.14 -8.14
C PRO A 186 -1.98 7.25 -8.55
N LEU A 187 -2.89 6.74 -7.73
CA LEU A 187 -4.33 6.69 -8.03
C LEU A 187 -5.15 7.67 -7.17
N LEU A 188 -4.51 8.46 -6.30
CA LEU A 188 -5.18 9.20 -5.24
C LEU A 188 -6.25 10.18 -5.74
N GLU A 189 -6.01 10.82 -6.88
CA GLU A 189 -6.91 11.79 -7.49
C GLU A 189 -7.84 11.16 -8.55
N LEU A 190 -7.69 9.87 -8.80
CA LEU A 190 -8.41 9.17 -9.87
C LEU A 190 -9.72 8.56 -9.37
N THR A 191 -10.74 8.70 -10.17
CA THR A 191 -12.01 7.96 -10.02
C THR A 191 -11.85 6.50 -10.43
N LYS A 192 -12.73 5.62 -9.97
CA LYS A 192 -12.75 4.22 -10.39
C LYS A 192 -12.83 4.04 -11.90
N ALA A 193 -13.58 4.90 -12.61
CA ALA A 193 -13.70 4.85 -14.05
C ALA A 193 -12.36 5.17 -14.76
N GLU A 194 -11.63 6.14 -14.25
CA GLU A 194 -10.31 6.49 -14.77
C GLU A 194 -9.28 5.39 -14.49
N ILE A 195 -9.31 4.79 -13.29
CA ILE A 195 -8.45 3.65 -12.96
C ILE A 195 -8.73 2.48 -13.91
N VAL A 196 -10.00 2.11 -14.14
CA VAL A 196 -10.37 1.06 -15.11
C VAL A 196 -9.81 1.39 -16.50
N LYS A 197 -9.94 2.64 -16.94
CA LYS A 197 -9.44 3.06 -18.26
C LYS A 197 -7.93 2.93 -18.39
N ILE A 198 -7.18 3.36 -17.36
CA ILE A 198 -5.72 3.23 -17.32
C ILE A 198 -5.32 1.75 -17.33
N THR A 199 -5.98 0.95 -16.49
CA THR A 199 -5.73 -0.48 -16.36
C THR A 199 -5.95 -1.20 -17.70
N THR A 200 -7.06 -0.93 -18.38
CA THR A 200 -7.37 -1.59 -19.66
C THR A 200 -6.50 -1.11 -20.81
N ASN A 201 -6.11 0.15 -20.84
CA ASN A 201 -5.31 0.69 -21.94
C ASN A 201 -3.82 0.30 -21.83
N ASN A 202 -3.28 0.32 -20.62
CA ASN A 202 -1.84 0.16 -20.40
C ASN A 202 -1.47 -1.25 -19.93
N PHE A 203 -2.40 -1.97 -19.27
CA PHE A 203 -2.10 -3.23 -18.59
C PHE A 203 -3.09 -4.35 -18.92
N ASN A 204 -3.75 -4.27 -20.09
CA ASN A 204 -4.78 -5.22 -20.52
C ASN A 204 -4.33 -6.70 -20.42
N ASN A 205 -3.06 -6.96 -20.77
CA ASN A 205 -2.48 -8.31 -20.74
C ASN A 205 -2.36 -8.91 -19.33
N LEU A 206 -2.48 -8.09 -18.26
CA LEU A 206 -2.38 -8.56 -16.88
C LEU A 206 -3.72 -9.09 -16.33
N PHE A 207 -4.83 -8.65 -16.91
CA PHE A 207 -6.17 -8.93 -16.39
C PHE A 207 -7.00 -9.89 -17.25
N PHE A 208 -6.70 -10.01 -18.56
CA PHE A 208 -7.57 -10.68 -19.51
C PHE A 208 -6.92 -11.85 -20.28
N ASN A 209 -5.76 -12.35 -19.86
CA ASN A 209 -5.12 -13.55 -20.42
C ASN A 209 -5.07 -14.68 -19.42
#